data_7db2c584c7c590f4651b7a61f9604881
#
_entry.id   7db2c584c7c590f4651b7a61f9604881
#
_cell.length_a   1.000
_cell.length_b   1.000
_cell.length_c   1.000
_cell.angle_alpha   90.00
_cell.angle_beta   90.00
_cell.angle_gamma   90.00
#
_symmetry.space_group_name_H-M   'P 1'
#
loop_
_entity.id
_entity.type
_entity.pdbx_description
1 polymer ?
#
loop_
_entity_poly.entity_id
_entity_poly.type
_entity_poly.pdbx_seq_one_letter_code
_entity_poly.pdbx_strand_id
1 'polypeptide(L)'
;MIGWRSLSRLPNPCFFSPSNLQLLPPVEAGRRKCPDGGIHNSDFWTQNIMTQAKVAVIGAGLVGLSTAVSISDSLPDCSVAVIADKFTPNTTSDVAAGILIPHVYPETPVPQQKQWFRETFDYLSLIGNSPEASEAGIHWLSGWQIFKTIPDEKTPFWADVVLGFRSMTEKELKKFPQHKFGQAFTTLRCDCPSYLIWMEKRLKENGGQVHARKIEDLWELHGDYDVLVNCSGIGSRKLTGDLEIYPTRGQVLKVHAPWVKHFIREGDGPAYIYPGVHTVTLGGTKQKDNWELSSDPGTSKNIFGQCCALEPSLKAARDIKVRVGLRPSRPAVRVQKETLFRGSKKLQVVHNYGHGGGGFSVHWGTAKEATQLLKECIAALETPSCKAKL
;
A
#
# COMPACT_ATOMS: atom_id res chain seq x y z
N MET A 1 19.35 58.26 3.29
CA MET A 1 19.04 58.35 4.74
C MET A 1 17.55 58.52 4.89
N ILE A 2 16.79 57.46 5.10
CA ILE A 2 15.41 57.50 5.62
C ILE A 2 15.27 56.29 6.51
N GLY A 3 14.90 56.55 7.77
CA GLY A 3 15.07 55.69 8.92
C GLY A 3 14.03 54.55 9.03
N TRP A 4 14.47 53.51 9.64
CA TRP A 4 13.67 52.40 10.15
C TRP A 4 12.89 52.85 11.39
N ARG A 5 11.56 52.79 11.34
CA ARG A 5 10.72 52.85 12.53
C ARG A 5 10.20 51.46 12.88
N SER A 6 10.42 51.10 14.11
CA SER A 6 9.97 49.87 14.81
C SER A 6 8.45 49.73 14.76
N LEU A 7 7.95 48.51 14.45
CA LEU A 7 6.59 48.09 14.77
C LEU A 7 6.67 46.97 15.80
N SER A 8 6.13 47.28 16.94
CA SER A 8 6.02 46.45 18.12
C SER A 8 4.87 45.45 18.02
N ARG A 9 5.16 44.20 18.45
CA ARG A 9 4.27 43.25 19.15
C ARG A 9 2.99 42.80 18.42
N LEU A 10 3.05 41.57 17.87
CA LEU A 10 1.90 40.70 17.73
C LEU A 10 1.98 39.56 18.76
N PRO A 11 0.83 39.07 19.30
CA PRO A 11 0.80 38.09 20.39
C PRO A 11 1.19 36.70 19.92
N ASN A 12 1.87 35.96 20.82
CA ASN A 12 2.28 34.56 20.63
C ASN A 12 1.08 33.63 20.34
N PRO A 13 1.21 32.69 19.40
CA PRO A 13 0.30 31.57 19.32
C PRO A 13 0.60 30.57 20.44
N CYS A 14 -0.46 30.11 21.09
CA CYS A 14 -0.43 29.09 22.13
C CYS A 14 0.27 27.83 21.64
N PHE A 15 1.38 27.47 22.28
CA PHE A 15 1.98 26.16 22.20
C PHE A 15 1.10 25.17 22.96
N PHE A 16 0.51 24.20 22.24
CA PHE A 16 0.01 22.98 22.86
C PHE A 16 1.21 22.11 23.23
N SER A 17 1.42 21.91 24.53
CA SER A 17 2.39 20.98 25.08
C SER A 17 1.88 19.54 24.93
N PRO A 18 2.68 18.60 24.43
CA PRO A 18 2.33 17.19 24.46
C PRO A 18 2.82 16.58 25.77
N SER A 19 2.02 16.64 26.80
CA SER A 19 2.25 15.89 28.03
C SER A 19 1.08 14.98 28.27
N ASN A 20 1.31 13.66 28.02
CA ASN A 20 0.78 12.51 28.75
C ASN A 20 0.89 11.23 27.89
N LEU A 21 2.13 10.79 27.69
CA LEU A 21 2.42 9.37 27.49
C LEU A 21 3.14 8.91 28.77
N GLN A 22 2.37 8.39 29.71
CA GLN A 22 2.93 7.68 30.86
C GLN A 22 3.53 6.35 30.40
N LEU A 23 4.85 6.32 30.34
CA LEU A 23 5.62 5.07 30.32
C LEU A 23 5.43 4.40 31.68
N LEU A 24 4.85 3.20 31.69
CA LEU A 24 4.84 2.34 32.86
C LEU A 24 6.29 1.87 33.15
N PRO A 25 6.74 1.90 34.42
CA PRO A 25 8.07 1.43 34.77
C PRO A 25 8.15 -0.10 34.72
N PRO A 26 9.37 -0.68 34.53
CA PRO A 26 9.55 -2.12 34.53
C PRO A 26 9.25 -2.71 35.91
N VAL A 27 8.53 -3.83 35.93
CA VAL A 27 8.22 -4.60 37.14
C VAL A 27 9.50 -5.30 37.60
N GLU A 28 10.08 -4.83 38.71
CA GLU A 28 11.14 -5.53 39.42
C GLU A 28 10.59 -6.84 40.05
N ALA A 29 11.22 -7.94 39.70
CA ALA A 29 10.95 -9.25 40.31
C ALA A 29 11.48 -9.30 41.74
N GLY A 30 10.63 -8.94 42.71
CA GLY A 30 10.88 -9.09 44.11
C GLY A 30 10.87 -10.56 44.54
N ARG A 31 12.03 -11.11 44.87
CA ARG A 31 12.16 -12.43 45.58
C ARG A 31 11.57 -12.31 46.96
N ARG A 32 10.44 -12.94 47.23
CA ARG A 32 9.98 -13.23 48.60
C ARG A 32 10.45 -14.67 48.96
N LYS A 33 11.23 -14.75 50.02
CA LYS A 33 11.51 -16.02 50.71
C LYS A 33 10.28 -16.43 51.52
N CYS A 34 9.82 -17.65 51.36
CA CYS A 34 8.91 -18.31 52.29
C CYS A 34 9.66 -19.33 53.10
N PRO A 35 9.39 -19.50 54.40
CA PRO A 35 9.97 -20.53 55.24
C PRO A 35 9.10 -21.81 55.23
N ASP A 36 9.82 -22.92 55.23
CA ASP A 36 9.52 -24.27 55.75
C ASP A 36 8.22 -25.05 55.41
N GLY A 37 8.47 -26.21 54.84
CA GLY A 37 7.87 -27.48 55.26
C GLY A 37 6.56 -27.90 54.55
N GLY A 38 6.65 -28.74 53.52
CA GLY A 38 5.49 -29.47 53.02
C GLY A 38 5.73 -30.13 51.66
N ILE A 39 6.04 -31.41 51.67
CA ILE A 39 6.00 -32.25 50.47
C ILE A 39 4.54 -32.39 50.04
N HIS A 40 4.16 -31.85 48.88
CA HIS A 40 2.98 -32.34 48.15
C HIS A 40 3.08 -32.01 46.66
N ASN A 41 2.95 -33.07 45.90
CA ASN A 41 2.49 -33.24 44.52
C ASN A 41 3.01 -32.25 43.48
N SER A 42 3.82 -32.81 42.62
CA SER A 42 4.13 -32.32 41.26
C SER A 42 2.86 -32.07 40.48
N ASP A 43 2.32 -30.85 40.60
CA ASP A 43 1.44 -30.33 39.56
C ASP A 43 2.32 -30.03 38.34
N PHE A 44 2.28 -30.96 37.42
CA PHE A 44 2.71 -30.75 36.05
C PHE A 44 1.96 -29.57 35.47
N TRP A 45 2.48 -28.35 35.64
CA TRP A 45 2.18 -27.27 34.73
C TRP A 45 2.76 -27.65 33.37
N THR A 46 1.98 -28.40 32.59
CA THR A 46 2.16 -28.40 31.14
C THR A 46 1.99 -26.95 30.70
N GLN A 47 3.11 -26.21 30.63
CA GLN A 47 3.18 -25.06 29.74
C GLN A 47 2.75 -25.60 28.37
N ASN A 48 1.52 -25.30 27.98
CA ASN A 48 1.14 -25.33 26.57
C ASN A 48 2.15 -24.40 25.89
N ILE A 49 3.19 -24.95 25.32
CA ILE A 49 4.05 -24.29 24.36
C ILE A 49 3.10 -24.03 23.20
N MET A 50 2.47 -22.86 23.20
CA MET A 50 1.73 -22.38 22.05
C MET A 50 2.72 -22.41 20.90
N THR A 51 2.56 -23.36 20.00
CA THR A 51 3.40 -23.45 18.81
C THR A 51 3.17 -22.19 18.02
N GLN A 52 4.23 -21.39 17.86
CA GLN A 52 4.22 -20.16 17.10
C GLN A 52 3.68 -20.44 15.69
N ALA A 53 2.56 -19.82 15.32
CA ALA A 53 1.96 -20.02 13.99
C ALA A 53 2.92 -19.55 12.89
N LYS A 54 3.16 -20.41 11.90
CA LYS A 54 4.03 -20.13 10.75
C LYS A 54 3.21 -19.64 9.57
N VAL A 55 3.49 -18.44 9.12
CA VAL A 55 2.76 -17.78 8.03
C VAL A 55 3.67 -17.52 6.85
N ALA A 56 3.28 -17.96 5.65
CA ALA A 56 3.96 -17.60 4.41
C ALA A 56 3.14 -16.58 3.64
N VAL A 57 3.75 -15.41 3.34
CA VAL A 57 3.19 -14.39 2.44
C VAL A 57 3.82 -14.57 1.06
N ILE A 58 3.01 -14.85 0.04
CA ILE A 58 3.46 -15.13 -1.31
C ILE A 58 3.40 -13.84 -2.14
N GLY A 59 4.58 -13.32 -2.52
CA GLY A 59 4.76 -12.09 -3.28
C GLY A 59 5.39 -10.97 -2.46
N ALA A 60 6.44 -10.33 -3.02
CA ALA A 60 7.21 -9.23 -2.41
C ALA A 60 6.95 -7.88 -3.10
N GLY A 61 5.79 -7.72 -3.72
CA GLY A 61 5.29 -6.40 -4.14
C GLY A 61 4.69 -5.63 -2.97
N LEU A 62 4.15 -4.45 -3.27
CA LEU A 62 3.57 -3.56 -2.26
C LEU A 62 2.56 -4.27 -1.34
N VAL A 63 1.60 -5.01 -1.92
CA VAL A 63 0.55 -5.68 -1.14
C VAL A 63 1.12 -6.77 -0.26
N GLY A 64 2.08 -7.57 -0.76
CA GLY A 64 2.71 -8.64 0.01
C GLY A 64 3.53 -8.10 1.19
N LEU A 65 4.40 -7.11 0.94
CA LEU A 65 5.20 -6.52 2.00
C LEU A 65 4.34 -5.80 3.04
N SER A 66 3.32 -5.02 2.62
CA SER A 66 2.41 -4.37 3.57
C SER A 66 1.61 -5.36 4.40
N THR A 67 1.18 -6.47 3.80
CA THR A 67 0.48 -7.53 4.53
C THR A 67 1.42 -8.23 5.52
N ALA A 68 2.66 -8.54 5.12
CA ALA A 68 3.64 -9.15 6.00
C ALA A 68 4.00 -8.23 7.20
N VAL A 69 4.20 -6.93 6.96
CA VAL A 69 4.44 -5.94 8.02
C VAL A 69 3.21 -5.81 8.92
N SER A 70 2.00 -5.74 8.37
CA SER A 70 0.76 -5.68 9.16
C SER A 70 0.58 -6.91 10.05
N ILE A 71 0.94 -8.10 9.57
CA ILE A 71 0.91 -9.34 10.35
C ILE A 71 1.95 -9.28 11.46
N SER A 72 3.21 -8.96 11.16
CA SER A 72 4.29 -8.92 12.16
C SER A 72 4.05 -7.86 13.25
N ASP A 73 3.49 -6.70 12.89
CA ASP A 73 3.12 -5.65 13.84
C ASP A 73 1.93 -6.08 14.76
N SER A 74 0.97 -6.86 14.22
CA SER A 74 -0.30 -7.19 14.90
C SER A 74 -0.28 -8.54 15.61
N LEU A 75 0.63 -9.45 15.23
CA LEU A 75 0.75 -10.82 15.69
C LEU A 75 2.23 -11.15 15.97
N PRO A 76 2.83 -10.57 17.02
CA PRO A 76 4.26 -10.75 17.31
C PRO A 76 4.66 -12.20 17.59
N ASP A 77 3.69 -13.04 17.98
CA ASP A 77 3.89 -14.47 18.23
C ASP A 77 3.83 -15.31 16.93
N CYS A 78 3.62 -14.70 15.75
CA CYS A 78 3.65 -15.40 14.47
C CYS A 78 5.03 -15.32 13.83
N SER A 79 5.49 -16.44 13.26
CA SER A 79 6.65 -16.44 12.36
C SER A 79 6.19 -16.10 10.95
N VAL A 80 6.69 -15.00 10.38
CA VAL A 80 6.28 -14.49 9.05
C VAL A 80 7.42 -14.64 8.06
N ALA A 81 7.17 -15.30 6.93
CA ALA A 81 8.11 -15.40 5.82
C ALA A 81 7.47 -14.87 4.53
N VAL A 82 8.15 -13.95 3.84
CA VAL A 82 7.78 -13.50 2.49
C VAL A 82 8.53 -14.35 1.47
N ILE A 83 7.80 -14.96 0.55
CA ILE A 83 8.36 -15.84 -0.50
C ILE A 83 7.98 -15.27 -1.86
N ALA A 84 8.97 -14.95 -2.72
CA ALA A 84 8.73 -14.39 -4.03
C ALA A 84 9.83 -14.72 -5.02
N ASP A 85 9.50 -14.70 -6.30
CA ASP A 85 10.48 -14.81 -7.40
C ASP A 85 11.07 -13.45 -7.79
N LYS A 86 10.39 -12.36 -7.45
CA LYS A 86 10.78 -10.99 -7.80
C LYS A 86 10.65 -10.07 -6.60
N PHE A 87 11.68 -9.27 -6.42
CA PHE A 87 11.78 -8.20 -5.44
C PHE A 87 12.02 -6.87 -6.13
N THR A 88 11.94 -5.77 -5.40
CA THR A 88 12.37 -4.46 -5.90
C THR A 88 13.82 -4.55 -6.41
N PRO A 89 14.15 -3.98 -7.58
CA PRO A 89 13.35 -3.07 -8.42
C PRO A 89 12.55 -3.77 -9.55
N ASN A 90 12.22 -5.05 -9.44
CA ASN A 90 11.68 -5.87 -10.54
C ASN A 90 10.20 -6.25 -10.35
N THR A 91 9.47 -5.59 -9.45
CA THR A 91 8.03 -5.82 -9.25
C THR A 91 7.18 -4.86 -10.07
N THR A 92 5.91 -5.20 -10.28
CA THR A 92 4.94 -4.24 -10.86
C THR A 92 4.81 -2.97 -10.02
N SER A 93 4.99 -3.08 -8.71
CA SER A 93 4.91 -1.95 -7.77
C SER A 93 5.98 -0.90 -8.02
N ASP A 94 7.17 -1.29 -8.48
CA ASP A 94 8.28 -0.37 -8.81
C ASP A 94 7.98 0.54 -10.01
N VAL A 95 7.08 0.11 -10.87
CA VAL A 95 6.64 0.88 -12.05
C VAL A 95 5.57 1.91 -11.69
N ALA A 96 4.86 1.69 -10.60
CA ALA A 96 3.72 2.52 -10.22
C ALA A 96 4.12 3.99 -10.01
N ALA A 97 3.15 4.87 -10.25
CA ALA A 97 3.34 6.30 -10.05
C ALA A 97 3.31 6.71 -8.57
N GLY A 98 2.70 5.91 -7.70
CA GLY A 98 2.73 6.04 -6.24
C GLY A 98 1.94 7.19 -5.65
N ILE A 99 1.04 7.83 -6.38
CA ILE A 99 0.13 8.84 -5.82
C ILE A 99 -1.08 8.17 -5.15
N LEU A 100 -1.53 8.72 -4.05
CA LEU A 100 -2.73 8.26 -3.35
C LEU A 100 -3.96 8.98 -3.89
N ILE A 101 -4.54 8.41 -4.92
CA ILE A 101 -5.85 8.78 -5.47
C ILE A 101 -6.58 7.47 -5.74
N PRO A 102 -7.75 7.22 -5.13
CA PRO A 102 -8.46 5.95 -5.28
C PRO A 102 -8.77 5.60 -6.73
N HIS A 103 -8.71 4.31 -7.00
CA HIS A 103 -9.29 3.69 -8.17
C HIS A 103 -10.66 3.14 -7.78
N VAL A 104 -11.63 3.21 -8.68
CA VAL A 104 -12.95 2.62 -8.44
C VAL A 104 -12.92 1.13 -8.84
N TYR A 105 -13.30 0.28 -7.92
CA TYR A 105 -13.49 -1.17 -8.16
C TYR A 105 -14.99 -1.43 -8.29
N PRO A 106 -15.50 -1.77 -9.47
CA PRO A 106 -16.95 -1.78 -9.73
C PRO A 106 -17.74 -2.77 -8.87
N GLU A 107 -17.11 -3.87 -8.46
CA GLU A 107 -17.75 -4.92 -7.67
C GLU A 107 -17.32 -4.94 -6.19
N THR A 108 -16.54 -3.94 -5.74
CA THR A 108 -16.25 -3.75 -4.32
C THR A 108 -17.14 -2.65 -3.77
N PRO A 109 -17.87 -2.86 -2.65
CA PRO A 109 -18.72 -1.82 -2.06
C PRO A 109 -17.98 -0.51 -1.79
N VAL A 110 -18.57 0.63 -2.17
CA VAL A 110 -17.96 1.95 -2.00
C VAL A 110 -17.55 2.24 -0.54
N PRO A 111 -18.33 1.90 0.49
CA PRO A 111 -17.91 2.10 1.88
C PRO A 111 -16.62 1.34 2.23
N GLN A 112 -16.44 0.12 1.71
CA GLN A 112 -15.24 -0.68 1.91
C GLN A 112 -14.03 -0.06 1.20
N GLN A 113 -14.21 0.38 -0.06
CA GLN A 113 -13.16 1.10 -0.80
C GLN A 113 -12.71 2.36 -0.05
N LYS A 114 -13.67 3.11 0.51
CA LYS A 114 -13.41 4.32 1.29
C LYS A 114 -12.67 4.01 2.59
N GLN A 115 -13.04 2.93 3.28
CA GLN A 115 -12.37 2.47 4.49
C GLN A 115 -10.91 2.11 4.21
N TRP A 116 -10.64 1.27 3.19
CA TRP A 116 -9.28 0.89 2.82
C TRP A 116 -8.42 2.10 2.43
N PHE A 117 -9.03 3.05 1.69
CA PHE A 117 -8.34 4.28 1.33
C PHE A 117 -8.00 5.12 2.55
N ARG A 118 -8.96 5.35 3.46
CA ARG A 118 -8.75 6.11 4.70
C ARG A 118 -7.65 5.48 5.56
N GLU A 119 -7.73 4.19 5.82
CA GLU A 119 -6.72 3.47 6.61
C GLU A 119 -5.32 3.55 5.99
N THR A 120 -5.23 3.48 4.66
CA THR A 120 -3.97 3.63 3.94
C THR A 120 -3.45 5.06 4.01
N PHE A 121 -4.33 6.04 3.83
CA PHE A 121 -3.98 7.47 3.89
C PHE A 121 -3.49 7.86 5.29
N ASP A 122 -4.20 7.42 6.34
CA ASP A 122 -3.84 7.70 7.73
C ASP A 122 -2.48 7.08 8.08
N TYR A 123 -2.25 5.81 7.71
CA TYR A 123 -0.97 5.13 7.93
C TYR A 123 0.19 5.85 7.23
N LEU A 124 0.04 6.17 5.95
CA LEU A 124 1.09 6.87 5.20
C LEU A 124 1.26 8.33 5.66
N SER A 125 0.21 8.96 6.19
CA SER A 125 0.30 10.29 6.80
C SER A 125 1.15 10.28 8.06
N LEU A 126 1.03 9.24 8.90
CA LEU A 126 1.88 9.07 10.08
C LEU A 126 3.36 8.99 9.68
N ILE A 127 3.68 8.16 8.68
CA ILE A 127 5.05 8.03 8.17
C ILE A 127 5.50 9.36 7.52
N GLY A 128 4.66 9.96 6.67
CA GLY A 128 4.96 11.22 5.96
C GLY A 128 5.21 12.42 6.90
N ASN A 129 4.75 12.35 8.15
CA ASN A 129 4.99 13.35 9.20
C ASN A 129 6.07 12.90 10.21
N SER A 130 6.79 11.82 9.96
CA SER A 130 7.84 11.29 10.82
C SER A 130 9.23 11.52 10.23
N PRO A 131 10.31 11.35 11.02
CA PRO A 131 11.68 11.36 10.52
C PRO A 131 11.96 10.29 9.45
N GLU A 132 11.18 9.23 9.39
CA GLU A 132 11.31 8.12 8.43
C GLU A 132 10.76 8.47 7.03
N ALA A 133 10.03 9.58 6.88
CA ALA A 133 9.38 9.99 5.64
C ALA A 133 10.33 9.97 4.42
N SER A 134 11.56 10.46 4.60
CA SER A 134 12.57 10.52 3.55
C SER A 134 13.07 9.13 3.15
N GLU A 135 13.35 8.26 4.11
CA GLU A 135 13.79 6.88 3.87
C GLU A 135 12.67 6.07 3.19
N ALA A 136 11.45 6.19 3.69
CA ALA A 136 10.27 5.55 3.12
C ALA A 136 9.84 6.16 1.76
N GLY A 137 10.40 7.31 1.37
CA GLY A 137 10.07 7.99 0.12
C GLY A 137 8.65 8.54 0.09
N ILE A 138 8.10 8.93 1.24
CA ILE A 138 6.73 9.46 1.37
C ILE A 138 6.78 10.98 1.55
N HIS A 139 5.99 11.70 0.77
CA HIS A 139 5.88 13.15 0.89
C HIS A 139 4.49 13.65 0.51
N TRP A 140 4.13 14.79 1.08
CA TRP A 140 2.91 15.51 0.74
C TRP A 140 3.01 16.15 -0.63
N LEU A 141 1.91 16.09 -1.39
CA LEU A 141 1.86 16.61 -2.75
C LEU A 141 0.50 17.25 -3.04
N SER A 142 0.52 18.53 -3.38
CA SER A 142 -0.67 19.29 -3.80
C SER A 142 -0.76 19.36 -5.31
N GLY A 143 -1.98 19.47 -5.84
CA GLY A 143 -2.16 19.63 -7.27
C GLY A 143 -3.62 19.61 -7.70
N TRP A 144 -3.84 19.26 -8.95
CA TRP A 144 -5.14 19.38 -9.61
C TRP A 144 -5.54 18.10 -10.35
N GLN A 145 -6.79 17.71 -10.17
CA GLN A 145 -7.47 16.77 -11.05
C GLN A 145 -8.42 17.55 -11.95
N ILE A 146 -8.22 17.51 -13.26
CA ILE A 146 -8.89 18.33 -14.26
C ILE A 146 -9.73 17.46 -15.20
N PHE A 147 -10.84 18.01 -15.72
CA PHE A 147 -11.80 17.28 -16.53
C PHE A 147 -12.19 18.10 -17.77
N LYS A 148 -12.19 17.47 -18.94
CA LYS A 148 -12.68 18.06 -20.19
C LYS A 148 -14.19 18.19 -20.18
N THR A 149 -14.87 17.24 -19.52
CA THR A 149 -16.32 17.27 -19.27
C THR A 149 -16.59 17.46 -17.78
N ILE A 150 -17.66 18.16 -17.44
CA ILE A 150 -18.07 18.30 -16.04
C ILE A 150 -18.59 16.93 -15.58
N PRO A 151 -18.00 16.31 -14.53
CA PRO A 151 -18.47 15.02 -14.05
C PRO A 151 -19.83 15.17 -13.36
N ASP A 152 -20.65 14.11 -13.44
CA ASP A 152 -21.95 14.06 -12.77
C ASP A 152 -21.77 14.19 -11.25
N GLU A 153 -20.78 13.47 -10.68
CA GLU A 153 -20.39 13.57 -9.29
C GLU A 153 -19.16 14.47 -9.14
N LYS A 154 -19.38 15.71 -8.68
CA LYS A 154 -18.31 16.70 -8.46
C LYS A 154 -17.49 16.45 -7.19
N THR A 155 -18.05 15.72 -6.22
CA THR A 155 -17.43 15.41 -4.93
C THR A 155 -17.29 13.90 -4.80
N PRO A 156 -16.10 13.32 -5.10
CA PRO A 156 -15.91 11.87 -5.07
C PRO A 156 -15.99 11.33 -3.63
N PHE A 157 -16.30 10.04 -3.48
CA PHE A 157 -16.50 9.38 -2.19
C PHE A 157 -15.31 9.50 -1.21
N TRP A 158 -14.14 9.82 -1.70
CA TRP A 158 -12.90 9.96 -0.94
C TRP A 158 -12.51 11.42 -0.64
N ALA A 159 -13.31 12.39 -1.03
CA ALA A 159 -12.99 13.82 -0.91
C ALA A 159 -12.70 14.27 0.53
N ASP A 160 -13.34 13.65 1.52
CA ASP A 160 -13.17 13.92 2.95
C ASP A 160 -11.95 13.20 3.58
N VAL A 161 -11.22 12.41 2.80
CA VAL A 161 -9.99 11.73 3.28
C VAL A 161 -8.75 12.54 2.97
N VAL A 162 -8.68 13.16 1.79
CA VAL A 162 -7.54 14.01 1.39
C VAL A 162 -7.63 15.40 2.01
N LEU A 163 -6.51 16.14 2.04
CA LEU A 163 -6.49 17.45 2.68
C LEU A 163 -6.93 18.56 1.72
N GLY A 164 -7.78 19.46 2.20
CA GLY A 164 -8.16 20.70 1.50
C GLY A 164 -8.87 20.46 0.16
N PHE A 165 -9.65 19.36 0.05
CA PHE A 165 -10.41 19.08 -1.18
C PHE A 165 -11.40 20.22 -1.47
N ARG A 166 -11.36 20.74 -2.71
CA ARG A 166 -12.27 21.78 -3.22
C ARG A 166 -12.31 21.77 -4.74
N SER A 167 -13.35 22.38 -5.29
CA SER A 167 -13.34 22.77 -6.71
C SER A 167 -12.26 23.80 -6.98
N MET A 168 -11.66 23.77 -8.17
CA MET A 168 -10.74 24.80 -8.62
C MET A 168 -11.47 26.13 -8.81
N THR A 169 -10.79 27.23 -8.51
CA THR A 169 -11.25 28.57 -8.83
C THR A 169 -11.18 28.80 -10.36
N GLU A 170 -11.95 29.77 -10.88
CA GLU A 170 -11.85 30.15 -12.28
C GLU A 170 -10.44 30.59 -12.70
N LYS A 171 -9.71 31.24 -11.78
CA LYS A 171 -8.33 31.66 -12.01
C LYS A 171 -7.39 30.47 -12.19
N GLU A 172 -7.56 29.42 -11.37
CA GLU A 172 -6.79 28.19 -11.49
C GLU A 172 -7.13 27.43 -12.77
N LEU A 173 -8.41 27.35 -13.11
CA LEU A 173 -8.89 26.64 -14.30
C LEU A 173 -8.41 27.28 -15.61
N LYS A 174 -8.18 28.61 -15.64
CA LYS A 174 -7.57 29.29 -16.79
C LYS A 174 -6.19 28.73 -17.19
N LYS A 175 -5.48 28.07 -16.28
CA LYS A 175 -4.24 27.35 -16.60
C LYS A 175 -4.48 26.15 -17.54
N PHE A 176 -5.69 25.63 -17.59
CA PHE A 176 -6.10 24.46 -18.36
C PHE A 176 -7.27 24.78 -19.31
N PRO A 177 -7.05 25.58 -20.38
CA PRO A 177 -8.13 26.15 -21.18
C PRO A 177 -9.01 25.15 -21.93
N GLN A 178 -8.54 23.89 -22.06
CA GLN A 178 -9.32 22.81 -22.67
C GLN A 178 -10.19 22.02 -21.67
N HIS A 179 -10.13 22.37 -20.36
CA HIS A 179 -10.84 21.68 -19.30
C HIS A 179 -11.94 22.59 -18.73
N LYS A 180 -13.11 21.98 -18.45
CA LYS A 180 -14.32 22.69 -17.98
C LYS A 180 -14.52 22.63 -16.48
N PHE A 181 -13.84 21.70 -15.81
CA PHE A 181 -13.94 21.50 -14.37
C PHE A 181 -12.61 21.01 -13.81
N GLY A 182 -12.38 21.28 -12.53
CA GLY A 182 -11.21 20.80 -11.82
C GLY A 182 -11.41 20.76 -10.32
N GLN A 183 -10.65 19.89 -9.70
CA GLN A 183 -10.57 19.67 -8.25
C GLN A 183 -9.14 19.96 -7.79
N ALA A 184 -8.99 20.65 -6.66
CA ALA A 184 -7.70 20.91 -6.03
C ALA A 184 -7.67 20.26 -4.65
N PHE A 185 -6.57 19.58 -4.31
CA PHE A 185 -6.39 18.93 -3.03
C PHE A 185 -4.91 18.60 -2.77
N THR A 186 -4.62 18.25 -1.52
CA THR A 186 -3.32 17.73 -1.11
C THR A 186 -3.48 16.27 -0.72
N THR A 187 -2.61 15.43 -1.26
CA THR A 187 -2.53 13.99 -0.98
C THR A 187 -1.09 13.57 -0.70
N LEU A 188 -0.85 12.28 -0.63
CA LEU A 188 0.47 11.69 -0.45
C LEU A 188 1.02 11.14 -1.77
N ARG A 189 2.32 11.23 -1.93
CA ARG A 189 3.10 10.59 -2.97
C ARG A 189 4.10 9.65 -2.31
N CYS A 190 4.13 8.43 -2.77
CA CYS A 190 5.07 7.42 -2.33
C CYS A 190 6.07 7.13 -3.46
N ASP A 191 7.37 7.20 -3.18
CA ASP A 191 8.40 6.69 -4.09
C ASP A 191 8.46 5.17 -3.95
N CYS A 192 7.95 4.49 -4.97
CA CYS A 192 7.65 3.08 -4.86
C CYS A 192 8.84 2.18 -4.49
N PRO A 193 10.02 2.31 -5.14
CA PRO A 193 11.18 1.50 -4.77
C PRO A 193 11.65 1.76 -3.33
N SER A 194 11.74 3.02 -2.91
CA SER A 194 12.18 3.39 -1.56
C SER A 194 11.24 2.81 -0.50
N TYR A 195 9.93 2.89 -0.75
CA TYR A 195 8.92 2.36 0.16
C TYR A 195 8.98 0.84 0.30
N LEU A 196 9.19 0.11 -0.80
CA LEU A 196 9.33 -1.35 -0.75
C LEU A 196 10.58 -1.79 0.04
N ILE A 197 11.71 -1.09 -0.14
CA ILE A 197 12.94 -1.33 0.62
C ILE A 197 12.71 -1.05 2.12
N TRP A 198 12.06 0.07 2.43
CA TRP A 198 11.74 0.43 3.82
C TRP A 198 10.81 -0.60 4.48
N MET A 199 9.78 -1.09 3.77
CA MET A 199 8.90 -2.13 4.29
C MET A 199 9.62 -3.48 4.52
N GLU A 200 10.49 -3.87 3.59
CA GLU A 200 11.29 -5.10 3.75
C GLU A 200 12.24 -5.00 4.96
N LYS A 201 12.87 -3.83 5.15
CA LYS A 201 13.70 -3.54 6.31
C LYS A 201 12.90 -3.67 7.61
N ARG A 202 11.74 -3.02 7.69
CA ARG A 202 10.84 -3.08 8.85
C ARG A 202 10.37 -4.51 9.15
N LEU A 203 10.03 -5.29 8.12
CA LEU A 203 9.67 -6.70 8.30
C LEU A 203 10.82 -7.49 8.94
N LYS A 204 12.06 -7.29 8.47
CA LYS A 204 13.25 -7.98 9.02
C LYS A 204 13.56 -7.54 10.45
N GLU A 205 13.40 -6.27 10.76
CA GLU A 205 13.55 -5.74 12.13
C GLU A 205 12.52 -6.35 13.10
N ASN A 206 11.32 -6.69 12.60
CA ASN A 206 10.30 -7.43 13.35
C ASN A 206 10.52 -8.96 13.37
N GLY A 207 11.69 -9.47 12.92
CA GLY A 207 12.02 -10.90 12.90
C GLY A 207 11.47 -11.67 11.71
N GLY A 208 10.81 -11.00 10.76
CA GLY A 208 10.32 -11.63 9.53
C GLY A 208 11.44 -12.05 8.57
N GLN A 209 11.18 -13.08 7.79
CA GLN A 209 12.12 -13.64 6.83
C GLN A 209 11.72 -13.35 5.39
N VAL A 210 12.71 -13.37 4.48
CA VAL A 210 12.49 -13.13 3.04
C VAL A 210 13.24 -14.20 2.25
N HIS A 211 12.53 -14.92 1.39
CA HIS A 211 13.06 -16.02 0.60
C HIS A 211 12.83 -15.81 -0.88
N ALA A 212 13.91 -15.86 -1.68
CA ALA A 212 13.85 -15.83 -3.13
C ALA A 212 13.52 -17.23 -3.66
N ARG A 213 12.23 -17.48 -3.93
CA ARG A 213 11.72 -18.73 -4.47
C ARG A 213 10.46 -18.48 -5.26
N LYS A 214 10.36 -19.06 -6.46
CA LYS A 214 9.12 -19.07 -7.24
C LYS A 214 8.21 -20.18 -6.71
N ILE A 215 6.96 -19.85 -6.46
CA ILE A 215 5.90 -20.78 -6.08
C ILE A 215 5.05 -21.05 -7.31
N GLU A 216 4.98 -22.30 -7.73
CA GLU A 216 4.17 -22.74 -8.88
C GLU A 216 2.82 -23.33 -8.45
N ASP A 217 2.75 -23.90 -7.22
CA ASP A 217 1.57 -24.44 -6.59
C ASP A 217 1.57 -24.11 -5.09
N LEU A 218 0.47 -23.61 -4.55
CA LEU A 218 0.33 -23.26 -3.14
C LEU A 218 0.62 -24.47 -2.22
N TRP A 219 0.36 -25.68 -2.69
CA TRP A 219 0.61 -26.93 -1.95
C TRP A 219 2.10 -27.25 -1.74
N GLU A 220 3.01 -26.57 -2.43
CA GLU A 220 4.45 -26.71 -2.17
C GLU A 220 4.84 -26.26 -0.75
N LEU A 221 4.01 -25.42 -0.13
CA LEU A 221 4.23 -24.86 1.20
C LEU A 221 3.43 -25.59 2.30
N HIS A 222 2.65 -26.63 1.92
CA HIS A 222 1.85 -27.41 2.85
C HIS A 222 2.74 -28.22 3.79
N GLY A 223 2.54 -28.05 5.09
CA GLY A 223 3.33 -28.72 6.14
C GLY A 223 4.50 -27.89 6.66
N ASP A 224 5.01 -26.95 5.86
CA ASP A 224 6.04 -25.99 6.32
C ASP A 224 5.41 -24.78 7.00
N TYR A 225 4.21 -24.41 6.58
CA TYR A 225 3.44 -23.25 7.07
C TYR A 225 2.01 -23.64 7.42
N ASP A 226 1.47 -23.00 8.45
CA ASP A 226 0.11 -23.24 8.96
C ASP A 226 -0.94 -22.49 8.13
N VAL A 227 -0.63 -21.27 7.70
CA VAL A 227 -1.50 -20.45 6.86
C VAL A 227 -0.68 -19.76 5.76
N LEU A 228 -1.21 -19.73 4.56
CA LEU A 228 -0.65 -19.00 3.43
C LEU A 228 -1.41 -17.69 3.22
N VAL A 229 -0.69 -16.62 2.87
CA VAL A 229 -1.29 -15.35 2.45
C VAL A 229 -0.88 -15.06 1.00
N ASN A 230 -1.81 -15.20 0.08
CA ASN A 230 -1.53 -15.03 -1.34
C ASN A 230 -1.66 -13.57 -1.76
N CYS A 231 -0.50 -12.93 -1.95
CA CYS A 231 -0.32 -11.57 -2.45
C CYS A 231 0.44 -11.55 -3.80
N SER A 232 0.34 -12.61 -4.58
CA SER A 232 1.15 -12.82 -5.80
C SER A 232 0.75 -11.95 -7.00
N GLY A 233 -0.17 -10.99 -6.82
CA GLY A 233 -0.57 -10.07 -7.88
C GLY A 233 -1.10 -10.80 -9.11
N ILE A 234 -0.53 -10.52 -10.30
CA ILE A 234 -0.95 -11.19 -11.55
C ILE A 234 -0.65 -12.70 -11.54
N GLY A 235 0.31 -13.15 -10.74
CA GLY A 235 0.62 -14.57 -10.54
C GLY A 235 -0.53 -15.37 -9.93
N SER A 236 -1.46 -14.70 -9.23
CA SER A 236 -2.65 -15.34 -8.67
C SER A 236 -3.52 -16.03 -9.73
N ARG A 237 -3.53 -15.51 -10.98
CA ARG A 237 -4.23 -16.16 -12.09
C ARG A 237 -3.81 -17.62 -12.27
N LYS A 238 -2.51 -17.91 -12.16
CA LYS A 238 -1.98 -19.27 -12.27
C LYS A 238 -2.13 -20.03 -10.95
N LEU A 239 -1.76 -19.41 -9.85
CA LEU A 239 -1.69 -20.08 -8.55
C LEU A 239 -3.06 -20.51 -8.01
N THR A 240 -4.13 -19.79 -8.32
CA THR A 240 -5.48 -20.05 -7.80
C THR A 240 -6.50 -20.41 -8.90
N GLY A 241 -6.09 -20.37 -10.18
CA GLY A 241 -7.02 -20.54 -11.29
C GLY A 241 -8.04 -19.40 -11.45
N ASP A 242 -7.80 -18.25 -10.82
CA ASP A 242 -8.72 -17.09 -10.87
C ASP A 242 -8.66 -16.41 -12.24
N LEU A 243 -9.67 -16.67 -13.07
CA LEU A 243 -9.76 -16.11 -14.42
C LEU A 243 -10.27 -14.66 -14.43
N GLU A 244 -10.81 -14.14 -13.33
CA GLU A 244 -11.24 -12.75 -13.24
C GLU A 244 -10.07 -11.78 -13.16
N ILE A 245 -8.88 -12.24 -12.75
CA ILE A 245 -7.69 -11.40 -12.77
C ILE A 245 -7.08 -11.32 -14.17
N TYR A 246 -6.84 -10.11 -14.62
CA TYR A 246 -6.26 -9.80 -15.94
C TYR A 246 -5.22 -8.69 -15.87
N PRO A 247 -4.25 -8.64 -16.79
CA PRO A 247 -3.30 -7.55 -16.83
C PRO A 247 -3.94 -6.29 -17.40
N THR A 248 -3.64 -5.15 -16.77
CA THR A 248 -3.81 -3.85 -17.41
C THR A 248 -2.43 -3.25 -17.61
N ARG A 249 -1.92 -3.36 -18.84
CA ARG A 249 -0.59 -2.84 -19.19
C ARG A 249 -0.54 -1.33 -19.02
N GLY A 250 0.47 -0.85 -18.32
CA GLY A 250 0.76 0.56 -18.14
C GLY A 250 2.18 0.91 -18.55
N GLN A 251 2.32 1.89 -19.44
CA GLN A 251 3.60 2.50 -19.78
C GLN A 251 3.66 3.90 -19.20
N VAL A 252 4.79 4.25 -18.59
CA VAL A 252 5.06 5.56 -17.99
C VAL A 252 6.47 6.03 -18.33
N LEU A 253 6.69 7.34 -18.25
CA LEU A 253 8.01 7.94 -18.35
C LEU A 253 8.42 8.48 -16.99
N LYS A 254 9.67 8.24 -16.58
CA LYS A 254 10.32 8.89 -15.45
C LYS A 254 11.28 9.92 -16.03
N VAL A 255 11.14 11.20 -15.66
CA VAL A 255 11.93 12.29 -16.22
C VAL A 255 12.54 13.15 -15.12
N HIS A 256 13.68 13.78 -15.40
CA HIS A 256 14.26 14.80 -14.51
C HIS A 256 13.67 16.17 -14.85
N ALA A 257 12.80 16.69 -13.99
CA ALA A 257 12.15 17.99 -14.10
C ALA A 257 11.86 18.56 -12.69
N PRO A 258 12.89 18.92 -11.90
CA PRO A 258 12.75 19.26 -10.48
C PRO A 258 11.99 20.58 -10.23
N TRP A 259 11.72 21.37 -11.25
CA TRP A 259 10.88 22.59 -11.19
C TRP A 259 9.39 22.27 -11.17
N VAL A 260 8.94 21.08 -11.57
CA VAL A 260 7.53 20.66 -11.49
C VAL A 260 7.23 20.27 -10.05
N LYS A 261 6.32 21.00 -9.39
CA LYS A 261 6.04 20.84 -7.95
C LYS A 261 4.61 20.40 -7.63
N HIS A 262 3.71 20.53 -8.58
CA HIS A 262 2.31 20.17 -8.40
C HIS A 262 1.95 18.97 -9.26
N PHE A 263 1.10 18.09 -8.74
CA PHE A 263 0.54 17.06 -9.62
C PHE A 263 -0.54 17.64 -10.53
N ILE A 264 -0.63 17.07 -11.73
CA ILE A 264 -1.71 17.32 -12.67
C ILE A 264 -2.20 15.96 -13.14
N ARG A 265 -3.52 15.74 -13.11
CA ARG A 265 -4.15 14.52 -13.59
C ARG A 265 -5.39 14.83 -14.38
N GLU A 266 -5.54 14.27 -15.57
CA GLU A 266 -6.85 14.23 -16.24
C GLU A 266 -7.72 13.16 -15.56
N GLY A 267 -8.89 13.57 -15.05
CA GLY A 267 -9.85 12.66 -14.41
C GLY A 267 -10.60 11.81 -15.43
N ASP A 268 -10.86 12.39 -16.61
CA ASP A 268 -11.52 11.78 -17.76
C ASP A 268 -10.59 11.50 -18.94
N GLY A 269 -9.27 11.55 -18.72
CA GLY A 269 -8.25 11.29 -19.72
C GLY A 269 -7.10 10.41 -19.18
N PRO A 270 -6.13 10.05 -20.04
CA PRO A 270 -5.02 9.21 -19.68
C PRO A 270 -3.84 9.97 -19.06
N ALA A 271 -3.74 11.29 -19.28
CA ALA A 271 -2.55 12.06 -18.95
C ALA A 271 -2.46 12.37 -17.45
N TYR A 272 -1.26 12.21 -16.91
CA TYR A 272 -0.92 12.67 -15.56
C TYR A 272 0.56 13.02 -15.43
N ILE A 273 0.85 13.93 -14.53
CA ILE A 273 2.18 14.42 -14.16
C ILE A 273 2.28 14.35 -12.65
N TYR A 274 3.13 13.44 -12.12
CA TYR A 274 3.28 13.24 -10.68
C TYR A 274 4.72 13.47 -10.26
N PRO A 275 5.04 14.66 -9.72
CA PRO A 275 6.37 14.92 -9.20
C PRO A 275 6.68 14.04 -7.99
N GLY A 276 7.89 13.49 -7.97
CA GLY A 276 8.49 12.78 -6.86
C GLY A 276 9.74 13.50 -6.36
N VAL A 277 10.43 12.93 -5.39
CA VAL A 277 11.65 13.53 -4.82
C VAL A 277 12.74 13.71 -5.87
N HIS A 278 12.98 12.68 -6.69
CA HIS A 278 14.08 12.66 -7.66
C HIS A 278 13.62 12.76 -9.11
N THR A 279 12.43 12.29 -9.42
CA THR A 279 11.91 12.24 -10.78
C THR A 279 10.43 12.58 -10.84
N VAL A 280 9.99 13.10 -11.97
CA VAL A 280 8.57 13.27 -12.29
C VAL A 280 8.10 12.06 -13.08
N THR A 281 6.97 11.47 -12.69
CA THR A 281 6.33 10.40 -13.44
C THR A 281 5.30 11.00 -14.38
N LEU A 282 5.47 10.76 -15.67
CA LEU A 282 4.53 11.12 -16.72
C LEU A 282 3.79 9.88 -17.18
N GLY A 283 2.49 9.97 -17.26
CA GLY A 283 1.68 8.84 -17.67
C GLY A 283 0.43 9.25 -18.44
N GLY A 284 -0.29 8.33 -18.91
CA GLY A 284 0.00 6.90 -18.95
C GLY A 284 -0.95 6.15 -19.86
N THR A 285 -0.83 4.84 -19.80
CA THR A 285 -1.72 3.96 -20.58
C THR A 285 -2.52 3.02 -19.66
N LYS A 286 -3.66 2.53 -20.19
CA LYS A 286 -4.50 1.50 -19.56
C LYS A 286 -4.94 0.55 -20.67
N GLN A 287 -4.10 -0.46 -20.95
CA GLN A 287 -4.35 -1.45 -22.02
C GLN A 287 -4.78 -2.76 -21.36
N LYS A 288 -6.08 -3.01 -21.36
CA LYS A 288 -6.69 -4.23 -20.81
C LYS A 288 -6.23 -5.45 -21.62
N ASP A 289 -6.00 -6.57 -20.92
CA ASP A 289 -5.60 -7.88 -21.48
C ASP A 289 -4.32 -7.85 -22.31
N ASN A 290 -3.51 -6.81 -22.20
CA ASN A 290 -2.21 -6.72 -22.86
C ASN A 290 -1.09 -7.19 -21.92
N TRP A 291 -0.41 -8.27 -22.31
CA TRP A 291 0.69 -8.91 -21.55
C TRP A 291 2.08 -8.41 -21.96
N GLU A 292 2.19 -7.53 -22.95
CA GLU A 292 3.46 -7.07 -23.49
C GLU A 292 4.23 -6.21 -22.48
N LEU A 293 5.47 -6.59 -22.21
CA LEU A 293 6.37 -5.89 -21.27
C LEU A 293 7.39 -4.99 -21.97
N SER A 294 7.54 -5.12 -23.30
CA SER A 294 8.40 -4.22 -24.05
C SER A 294 7.82 -2.80 -24.11
N SER A 295 8.69 -1.80 -24.15
CA SER A 295 8.28 -0.41 -24.30
C SER A 295 7.96 -0.10 -25.76
N ASP A 296 6.92 0.71 -25.97
CA ASP A 296 6.53 1.21 -27.29
C ASP A 296 6.96 2.68 -27.45
N PRO A 297 7.79 3.02 -28.46
CA PRO A 297 8.25 4.38 -28.69
C PRO A 297 7.14 5.36 -29.09
N GLY A 298 6.13 4.90 -29.84
CA GLY A 298 4.97 5.72 -30.24
C GLY A 298 4.16 6.13 -29.02
N THR A 299 3.90 5.18 -28.12
CA THR A 299 3.26 5.42 -26.82
C THR A 299 4.08 6.41 -25.96
N SER A 300 5.40 6.27 -25.94
CA SER A 300 6.27 7.20 -25.20
C SER A 300 6.15 8.64 -25.73
N LYS A 301 6.19 8.82 -27.05
CA LYS A 301 6.02 10.11 -27.71
C LYS A 301 4.64 10.72 -27.39
N ASN A 302 3.59 9.91 -27.44
CA ASN A 302 2.22 10.35 -27.12
C ASN A 302 2.10 10.79 -25.64
N ILE A 303 2.57 9.99 -24.68
CA ILE A 303 2.56 10.36 -23.25
C ILE A 303 3.29 11.68 -23.03
N PHE A 304 4.51 11.83 -23.59
CA PHE A 304 5.30 13.04 -23.43
C PHE A 304 4.59 14.26 -24.03
N GLY A 305 4.03 14.12 -25.24
CA GLY A 305 3.29 15.19 -25.90
C GLY A 305 2.06 15.66 -25.10
N GLN A 306 1.25 14.72 -24.59
CA GLN A 306 0.09 15.03 -23.78
C GLN A 306 0.47 15.73 -22.46
N CYS A 307 1.52 15.27 -21.79
CA CYS A 307 2.00 15.92 -20.57
C CYS A 307 2.58 17.32 -20.85
N CYS A 308 3.30 17.53 -21.96
CA CYS A 308 3.76 18.85 -22.38
C CYS A 308 2.64 19.81 -22.74
N ALA A 309 1.48 19.31 -23.18
CA ALA A 309 0.31 20.15 -23.41
C ALA A 309 -0.31 20.66 -22.09
N LEU A 310 -0.21 19.90 -21.00
CA LEU A 310 -0.68 20.27 -19.67
C LEU A 310 0.34 21.12 -18.90
N GLU A 311 1.62 20.83 -19.06
CA GLU A 311 2.73 21.53 -18.41
C GLU A 311 3.86 21.77 -19.44
N PRO A 312 3.85 22.90 -20.17
CA PRO A 312 4.79 23.17 -21.26
C PRO A 312 6.26 23.18 -20.86
N SER A 313 6.58 23.44 -19.58
CA SER A 313 7.95 23.44 -19.08
C SER A 313 8.62 22.04 -19.15
N LEU A 314 7.81 20.96 -19.26
CA LEU A 314 8.32 19.61 -19.45
C LEU A 314 9.09 19.40 -20.75
N LYS A 315 9.00 20.31 -21.74
CA LYS A 315 9.84 20.29 -22.95
C LYS A 315 11.33 20.38 -22.61
N ALA A 316 11.68 20.94 -21.46
CA ALA A 316 13.05 21.03 -20.94
C ALA A 316 13.46 19.82 -20.07
N ALA A 317 12.58 18.83 -19.88
CA ALA A 317 12.86 17.63 -19.10
C ALA A 317 13.97 16.80 -19.75
N ARG A 318 14.79 16.15 -18.89
CA ARG A 318 15.94 15.32 -19.28
C ARG A 318 15.83 13.94 -18.65
N ASP A 319 16.76 13.04 -18.99
CA ASP A 319 16.92 11.70 -18.42
C ASP A 319 15.63 10.87 -18.49
N ILE A 320 15.01 10.82 -19.67
CA ILE A 320 13.77 10.14 -19.88
C ILE A 320 13.99 8.63 -19.84
N LYS A 321 13.38 7.97 -18.84
CA LYS A 321 13.41 6.52 -18.67
C LYS A 321 12.00 5.95 -18.83
N VAL A 322 11.85 4.99 -19.74
CA VAL A 322 10.57 4.29 -19.93
C VAL A 322 10.44 3.14 -18.95
N ARG A 323 9.23 2.94 -18.41
CA ARG A 323 8.89 1.80 -17.56
C ARG A 323 7.55 1.22 -18.01
N VAL A 324 7.46 -0.11 -17.99
CA VAL A 324 6.24 -0.86 -18.32
C VAL A 324 5.93 -1.82 -17.19
N GLY A 325 4.64 -1.94 -16.83
CA GLY A 325 4.19 -2.88 -15.81
C GLY A 325 2.79 -3.38 -16.09
N LEU A 326 2.50 -4.57 -15.59
CA LEU A 326 1.20 -5.22 -15.70
C LEU A 326 0.44 -5.07 -14.38
N ARG A 327 -0.54 -4.17 -14.35
CA ARG A 327 -1.40 -4.00 -13.16
C ARG A 327 -2.29 -5.23 -13.03
N PRO A 328 -2.31 -5.90 -11.86
CA PRO A 328 -3.15 -7.07 -11.63
C PRO A 328 -4.59 -6.63 -11.38
N SER A 329 -5.35 -6.42 -12.45
CA SER A 329 -6.71 -5.90 -12.40
C SER A 329 -7.74 -7.00 -12.19
N ARG A 330 -8.77 -6.71 -11.40
CA ARG A 330 -9.91 -7.55 -11.11
C ARG A 330 -11.13 -6.65 -10.89
N PRO A 331 -12.37 -7.09 -11.18
CA PRO A 331 -13.58 -6.29 -10.92
C PRO A 331 -13.77 -5.94 -9.44
N ALA A 332 -13.49 -6.88 -8.54
CA ALA A 332 -13.38 -6.66 -7.10
C ALA A 332 -11.96 -7.00 -6.61
N VAL A 333 -11.45 -6.25 -5.64
CA VAL A 333 -10.24 -6.68 -4.91
C VAL A 333 -10.58 -7.93 -4.11
N ARG A 334 -9.78 -8.98 -4.24
CA ARG A 334 -10.00 -10.22 -3.51
C ARG A 334 -9.27 -10.18 -2.16
N VAL A 335 -10.03 -9.89 -1.09
CA VAL A 335 -9.56 -10.02 0.30
C VAL A 335 -10.48 -11.02 0.97
N GLN A 336 -10.07 -12.29 1.03
CA GLN A 336 -10.89 -13.37 1.60
C GLN A 336 -10.07 -14.55 2.08
N LYS A 337 -10.58 -15.30 3.05
CA LYS A 337 -10.02 -16.60 3.45
C LYS A 337 -10.68 -17.73 2.68
N GLU A 338 -9.90 -18.78 2.40
CA GLU A 338 -10.33 -20.00 1.71
C GLU A 338 -9.63 -21.22 2.32
N THR A 339 -10.34 -22.34 2.40
CA THR A 339 -9.74 -23.64 2.75
C THR A 339 -9.68 -24.49 1.50
N LEU A 340 -8.45 -24.77 1.04
CA LEU A 340 -8.23 -25.67 -0.08
C LEU A 340 -8.11 -27.11 0.42
N PHE A 341 -8.54 -28.06 -0.42
CA PHE A 341 -8.49 -29.48 -0.13
C PHE A 341 -7.77 -30.25 -1.24
N ARG A 342 -6.89 -31.19 -0.86
CA ARG A 342 -6.24 -32.15 -1.77
C ARG A 342 -6.25 -33.52 -1.09
N GLY A 343 -7.24 -34.36 -1.43
CA GLY A 343 -7.55 -35.56 -0.66
C GLY A 343 -7.97 -35.22 0.76
N SER A 344 -7.33 -35.83 1.77
CA SER A 344 -7.60 -35.54 3.19
C SER A 344 -6.84 -34.32 3.74
N LYS A 345 -5.93 -33.73 2.95
CA LYS A 345 -5.12 -32.60 3.37
C LYS A 345 -5.92 -31.29 3.25
N LYS A 346 -5.72 -30.39 4.21
CA LYS A 346 -6.28 -29.04 4.23
C LYS A 346 -5.18 -28.00 4.16
N LEU A 347 -5.42 -26.90 3.46
CA LEU A 347 -4.51 -25.75 3.39
C LEU A 347 -5.33 -24.48 3.58
N GLN A 348 -5.03 -23.72 4.62
CA GLN A 348 -5.64 -22.42 4.90
C GLN A 348 -4.95 -21.34 4.08
N VAL A 349 -5.73 -20.58 3.33
CA VAL A 349 -5.21 -19.49 2.48
C VAL A 349 -6.02 -18.23 2.71
N VAL A 350 -5.33 -17.11 2.91
CA VAL A 350 -5.89 -15.76 2.85
C VAL A 350 -5.45 -15.12 1.55
N HIS A 351 -6.37 -14.63 0.74
CA HIS A 351 -6.08 -13.94 -0.50
C HIS A 351 -6.09 -12.43 -0.29
N ASN A 352 -5.11 -11.72 -0.85
CA ASN A 352 -5.05 -10.27 -0.91
C ASN A 352 -4.42 -9.84 -2.24
N TYR A 353 -5.23 -9.75 -3.31
CA TYR A 353 -4.77 -9.39 -4.65
C TYR A 353 -5.87 -8.77 -5.52
N GLY A 354 -5.52 -8.37 -6.75
CA GLY A 354 -6.49 -7.83 -7.70
C GLY A 354 -6.65 -6.31 -7.67
N HIS A 355 -5.69 -5.59 -7.10
CA HIS A 355 -5.74 -4.14 -6.84
C HIS A 355 -5.61 -3.26 -8.09
N GLY A 356 -5.32 -3.81 -9.25
CA GLY A 356 -5.20 -3.07 -10.51
C GLY A 356 -4.31 -1.83 -10.41
N GLY A 357 -4.83 -0.69 -10.81
CA GLY A 357 -4.14 0.59 -10.76
C GLY A 357 -4.19 1.31 -9.41
N GLY A 358 -4.98 0.81 -8.46
CA GLY A 358 -5.24 1.48 -7.18
C GLY A 358 -4.43 0.96 -5.99
N GLY A 359 -3.53 0.00 -6.19
CA GLY A 359 -2.84 -0.69 -5.09
C GLY A 359 -2.22 0.26 -4.06
N PHE A 360 -1.52 1.32 -4.47
CA PHE A 360 -0.93 2.29 -3.55
C PHE A 360 -1.96 3.02 -2.68
N SER A 361 -3.16 3.20 -3.17
CA SER A 361 -4.22 3.92 -2.44
C SER A 361 -4.94 3.08 -1.39
N VAL A 362 -4.84 1.74 -1.45
CA VAL A 362 -5.63 0.86 -0.57
C VAL A 362 -4.82 -0.26 0.09
N HIS A 363 -3.50 -0.35 -0.16
CA HIS A 363 -2.68 -1.48 0.25
C HIS A 363 -2.69 -1.75 1.76
N TRP A 364 -2.65 -0.70 2.59
CA TRP A 364 -2.61 -0.88 4.04
C TRP A 364 -3.96 -1.29 4.61
N GLY A 365 -5.05 -0.70 4.10
CA GLY A 365 -6.40 -1.09 4.49
C GLY A 365 -6.69 -2.56 4.15
N THR A 366 -6.31 -3.00 2.93
CA THR A 366 -6.47 -4.42 2.55
C THR A 366 -5.52 -5.34 3.32
N ALA A 367 -4.32 -4.87 3.70
CA ALA A 367 -3.38 -5.62 4.54
C ALA A 367 -3.95 -5.85 5.95
N LYS A 368 -4.57 -4.83 6.57
CA LYS A 368 -5.25 -4.97 7.87
C LYS A 368 -6.40 -5.97 7.82
N GLU A 369 -7.23 -5.89 6.77
CA GLU A 369 -8.33 -6.84 6.58
C GLU A 369 -7.81 -8.27 6.39
N ALA A 370 -6.79 -8.47 5.56
CA ALA A 370 -6.15 -9.76 5.38
C ALA A 370 -5.53 -10.28 6.68
N THR A 371 -4.93 -9.41 7.51
CA THR A 371 -4.41 -9.76 8.84
C THR A 371 -5.53 -10.20 9.78
N GLN A 372 -6.70 -9.57 9.72
CA GLN A 372 -7.85 -9.99 10.52
C GLN A 372 -8.37 -11.38 10.10
N LEU A 373 -8.46 -11.64 8.80
CA LEU A 373 -8.83 -12.96 8.27
C LEU A 373 -7.81 -14.04 8.66
N LEU A 374 -6.52 -13.68 8.70
CA LEU A 374 -5.46 -14.58 9.17
C LEU A 374 -5.64 -14.94 10.65
N LYS A 375 -5.97 -13.98 11.52
CA LYS A 375 -6.29 -14.26 12.94
C LYS A 375 -7.39 -15.29 13.08
N GLU A 376 -8.43 -15.18 12.26
CA GLU A 376 -9.53 -16.14 12.26
C GLU A 376 -9.09 -17.54 11.79
N CYS A 377 -8.19 -17.61 10.81
CA CYS A 377 -7.61 -18.89 10.37
C CYS A 377 -6.78 -19.54 11.48
N ILE A 378 -5.93 -18.77 12.17
CA ILE A 378 -5.09 -19.28 13.27
C ILE A 378 -5.97 -19.78 14.43
N ALA A 379 -6.97 -18.99 14.85
CA ALA A 379 -7.89 -19.38 15.91
C ALA A 379 -8.66 -20.70 15.58
N ALA A 380 -8.97 -20.90 14.30
CA ALA A 380 -9.63 -22.14 13.85
C ALA A 380 -8.70 -23.37 13.87
N LEU A 381 -7.38 -23.17 13.81
CA LEU A 381 -6.39 -24.26 13.97
C LEU A 381 -6.22 -24.67 15.44
N GLU A 382 -6.34 -23.73 16.37
CA GLU A 382 -6.18 -23.94 17.81
C GLU A 382 -7.43 -24.60 18.45
N THR A 383 -8.59 -24.48 17.81
CA THR A 383 -9.82 -25.10 18.34
C THR A 383 -9.81 -26.60 18.07
N PRO A 384 -9.70 -27.48 19.11
CA PRO A 384 -9.77 -28.93 18.90
C PRO A 384 -11.09 -29.26 18.22
N SER A 385 -11.05 -29.97 17.10
CA SER A 385 -12.25 -30.54 16.50
C SER A 385 -12.91 -31.44 17.57
N CYS A 386 -14.00 -30.97 18.15
CA CYS A 386 -14.83 -31.79 19.00
C CYS A 386 -15.35 -32.93 18.11
N LYS A 387 -14.58 -34.05 18.06
CA LYS A 387 -15.06 -35.31 17.48
C LYS A 387 -16.30 -35.66 18.28
N ALA A 388 -17.47 -35.39 17.71
CA ALA A 388 -18.68 -35.97 18.18
C ALA A 388 -18.47 -37.47 18.24
N LYS A 389 -18.40 -38.02 19.46
CA LYS A 389 -18.58 -39.43 19.70
C LYS A 389 -20.06 -39.69 19.49
N LEU A 390 -20.39 -40.22 18.33
CA LEU A 390 -21.62 -40.94 18.11
C LEU A 390 -21.39 -42.43 18.50
#